data_24dce64fc59a9119535972f92a4dee9f
#
_entry.id   24dce64fc59a9119535972f92a4dee9f
#
_cell.length_a   1.000
_cell.length_b   1.000
_cell.length_c   1.000
_cell.angle_alpha   90.00
_cell.angle_beta   90.00
_cell.angle_gamma   90.00
#
_symmetry.space_group_name_H-M   'P 1'
#
loop_
_entity.id
_entity.type
_entity.pdbx_description
1 polymer ?
#
loop_
_entity_poly.entity_id
_entity_poly.type
_entity_poly.pdbx_seq_one_letter_code
_entity_poly.pdbx_strand_id
1 'polypeptide(L)'
;DMTQTDEFASLLASAGDLSIPHAPDIAYRSCNVVVRRQRFHFLEWGAPEAPPILLLHGGHQSAHSWDLVSLHLAQKYRIIALDQRGHGDSEWARNGDYSNHTMALDAQAFTQAIGLENPIIMGHSMGGRNTLMLTRLDPSYPRALVIVDVGPETMEAGRKTISNFVKKNEIFDDLEHFVRNVREYDPYRSREHIERTVKYNMLQRPDGKFISKCDYRRWRGEIQ
;
A
#
# COMPACT_ATOMS: atom_id res chain seq x y z
N ASP A 1 -12.56 5.26 22.24
CA ASP A 1 -11.86 5.14 20.93
C ASP A 1 -12.29 6.25 19.98
N MET A 2 -11.89 7.50 20.27
CA MET A 2 -12.16 8.66 19.40
C MET A 2 -11.33 8.62 18.09
N THR A 3 -10.19 7.96 18.07
CA THR A 3 -9.25 7.98 16.95
C THR A 3 -9.73 7.25 15.68
N GLN A 4 -10.44 6.14 15.81
CA GLN A 4 -10.91 5.36 14.65
C GLN A 4 -12.10 6.03 13.94
N THR A 5 -12.93 6.74 14.68
CA THR A 5 -14.10 7.47 14.15
C THR A 5 -13.66 8.70 13.33
N ASP A 6 -12.62 9.40 13.77
CA ASP A 6 -12.13 10.62 13.10
C ASP A 6 -11.41 10.29 11.77
N GLU A 7 -10.67 9.18 11.71
CA GLU A 7 -10.00 8.72 10.48
C GLU A 7 -11.01 8.35 9.39
N PHE A 8 -12.02 7.59 9.76
CA PHE A 8 -13.06 7.18 8.84
C PHE A 8 -13.85 8.39 8.35
N ALA A 9 -14.14 9.35 9.23
CA ALA A 9 -14.78 10.60 8.85
C ALA A 9 -13.98 11.38 7.81
N SER A 10 -12.65 11.46 7.95
CA SER A 10 -11.76 12.09 6.96
C SER A 10 -11.80 11.39 5.61
N LEU A 11 -11.77 10.04 5.61
CA LEU A 11 -11.85 9.26 4.37
C LEU A 11 -13.20 9.45 3.66
N LEU A 12 -14.30 9.38 4.41
CA LEU A 12 -15.65 9.56 3.87
C LEU A 12 -15.89 10.98 3.36
N ALA A 13 -15.33 12.01 4.01
CA ALA A 13 -15.36 13.38 3.51
C ALA A 13 -14.65 13.49 2.16
N SER A 14 -13.44 12.94 2.03
CA SER A 14 -12.73 12.89 0.74
C SER A 14 -13.49 12.12 -0.34
N ALA A 15 -14.15 11.02 0.03
CA ALA A 15 -15.00 10.27 -0.90
C ALA A 15 -16.20 11.11 -1.38
N GLY A 16 -16.81 11.89 -0.49
CA GLY A 16 -17.88 12.84 -0.82
C GLY A 16 -17.41 13.90 -1.81
N ASP A 17 -16.28 14.56 -1.54
CA ASP A 17 -15.68 15.58 -2.41
C ASP A 17 -15.36 15.05 -3.81
N LEU A 18 -14.95 13.80 -3.90
CA LEU A 18 -14.64 13.12 -5.16
C LEU A 18 -15.84 12.39 -5.78
N SER A 19 -17.01 12.46 -5.16
CA SER A 19 -18.24 11.76 -5.60
C SER A 19 -18.03 10.25 -5.76
N ILE A 20 -17.29 9.62 -4.84
CA ILE A 20 -17.04 8.17 -4.83
C ILE A 20 -18.18 7.44 -4.12
N PRO A 21 -18.97 6.62 -4.82
CA PRO A 21 -20.05 5.85 -4.19
C PRO A 21 -19.50 4.76 -3.27
N HIS A 22 -20.14 4.57 -2.12
CA HIS A 22 -19.80 3.53 -1.17
C HIS A 22 -21.04 3.07 -0.38
N ALA A 23 -20.96 1.92 0.29
CA ALA A 23 -21.98 1.48 1.21
C ALA A 23 -22.02 2.36 2.47
N PRO A 24 -23.21 2.60 3.08
CA PRO A 24 -23.32 3.47 4.26
C PRO A 24 -22.59 2.91 5.49
N ASP A 25 -22.57 1.58 5.65
CA ASP A 25 -21.97 0.90 6.80
C ASP A 25 -20.60 0.29 6.46
N ILE A 26 -19.86 0.92 5.57
CA ILE A 26 -18.55 0.43 5.14
C ILE A 26 -17.54 0.53 6.27
N ALA A 27 -16.79 -0.52 6.46
CA ALA A 27 -15.66 -0.58 7.38
C ALA A 27 -14.61 -1.54 6.86
N TYR A 28 -13.40 -1.44 7.39
CA TYR A 28 -12.34 -2.43 7.16
C TYR A 28 -11.93 -3.11 8.45
N ARG A 29 -11.34 -4.27 8.31
CA ARG A 29 -10.65 -4.97 9.39
C ARG A 29 -9.15 -4.90 9.15
N SER A 30 -8.42 -4.54 10.21
CA SER A 30 -6.95 -4.56 10.24
C SER A 30 -6.51 -5.93 10.75
N CYS A 31 -5.78 -6.67 9.94
CA CYS A 31 -5.45 -8.07 10.18
C CYS A 31 -3.95 -8.33 10.07
N ASN A 32 -3.48 -9.38 10.75
CA ASN A 32 -2.10 -9.85 10.62
C ASN A 32 -2.08 -11.36 10.35
N VAL A 33 -1.08 -11.79 9.60
CA VAL A 33 -0.80 -13.20 9.33
C VAL A 33 0.71 -13.43 9.26
N VAL A 34 1.16 -14.60 9.65
CA VAL A 34 2.58 -14.99 9.50
C VAL A 34 2.69 -16.00 8.37
N VAL A 35 3.43 -15.64 7.34
CA VAL A 35 3.78 -16.53 6.22
C VAL A 35 5.26 -16.40 5.89
N ARG A 36 5.90 -17.46 5.43
CA ARG A 36 7.33 -17.48 5.10
C ARG A 36 8.21 -16.92 6.23
N ARG A 37 7.81 -17.19 7.50
CA ARG A 37 8.48 -16.72 8.74
C ARG A 37 8.55 -15.19 8.87
N GLN A 38 7.60 -14.48 8.26
CA GLN A 38 7.48 -13.03 8.31
C GLN A 38 6.04 -12.65 8.60
N ARG A 39 5.83 -11.64 9.44
CA ARG A 39 4.51 -11.10 9.73
C ARG A 39 4.11 -10.09 8.67
N PHE A 40 2.92 -10.27 8.12
CA PHE A 40 2.27 -9.36 7.18
C PHE A 40 1.02 -8.77 7.80
N HIS A 41 0.84 -7.48 7.60
CA HIS A 41 -0.39 -6.76 7.89
C HIS A 41 -1.18 -6.56 6.60
N PHE A 42 -2.50 -6.58 6.71
CA PHE A 42 -3.41 -6.31 5.60
C PHE A 42 -4.73 -5.73 6.08
N LEU A 43 -5.41 -5.04 5.18
CA LEU A 43 -6.76 -4.53 5.37
C LEU A 43 -7.73 -5.38 4.58
N GLU A 44 -8.84 -5.74 5.21
CA GLU A 44 -9.92 -6.49 4.59
C GLU A 44 -11.20 -5.67 4.60
N TRP A 45 -11.79 -5.46 3.41
CA TRP A 45 -13.00 -4.71 3.20
C TRP A 45 -14.07 -5.56 2.51
N GLY A 46 -15.34 -5.23 2.72
CA GLY A 46 -16.47 -5.88 2.06
C GLY A 46 -16.85 -7.22 2.67
N ALA A 47 -17.81 -7.88 2.02
CA ALA A 47 -18.34 -9.16 2.49
C ALA A 47 -17.34 -10.31 2.25
N PRO A 48 -17.12 -11.19 3.23
CA PRO A 48 -16.15 -12.28 3.10
C PRO A 48 -16.44 -13.27 1.97
N GLU A 49 -17.71 -13.44 1.60
CA GLU A 49 -18.17 -14.33 0.53
C GLU A 49 -18.17 -13.70 -0.86
N ALA A 50 -17.93 -12.40 -0.96
CA ALA A 50 -17.89 -11.70 -2.23
C ALA A 50 -16.64 -12.08 -3.05
N PRO A 51 -16.67 -11.92 -4.39
CA PRO A 51 -15.51 -12.22 -5.23
C PRO A 51 -14.26 -11.44 -4.78
N PRO A 52 -13.10 -12.11 -4.64
CA PRO A 52 -11.93 -11.49 -4.04
C PRO A 52 -11.13 -10.61 -5.01
N ILE A 53 -10.62 -9.50 -4.49
CA ILE A 53 -9.60 -8.66 -5.13
C ILE A 53 -8.41 -8.53 -4.18
N LEU A 54 -7.21 -8.83 -4.67
CA LEU A 54 -5.95 -8.55 -3.99
C LEU A 54 -5.38 -7.22 -4.52
N LEU A 55 -5.06 -6.29 -3.62
CA LEU A 55 -4.45 -5.01 -3.93
C LEU A 55 -2.99 -4.98 -3.46
N LEU A 56 -2.06 -4.68 -4.38
CA LEU A 56 -0.63 -4.55 -4.13
C LEU A 56 -0.18 -3.11 -4.42
N HIS A 57 0.21 -2.39 -3.37
CA HIS A 57 0.58 -0.97 -3.43
C HIS A 57 1.94 -0.72 -4.09
N GLY A 58 2.22 0.53 -4.43
CA GLY A 58 3.51 0.99 -4.95
C GLY A 58 4.59 1.10 -3.87
N GLY A 59 5.85 1.29 -4.29
CA GLY A 59 6.96 1.48 -3.39
C GLY A 59 6.74 2.66 -2.43
N HIS A 60 7.14 2.51 -1.17
CA HIS A 60 6.97 3.48 -0.08
C HIS A 60 5.53 3.80 0.31
N GLN A 61 4.57 3.10 -0.26
CA GLN A 61 3.15 3.19 0.08
C GLN A 61 2.77 2.10 1.10
N SER A 62 1.47 1.94 1.33
CA SER A 62 0.89 0.92 2.21
C SER A 62 -0.46 0.47 1.67
N ALA A 63 -1.08 -0.50 2.34
CA ALA A 63 -2.44 -0.95 2.06
C ALA A 63 -3.45 0.23 2.06
N HIS A 64 -3.25 1.21 2.92
CA HIS A 64 -4.07 2.42 3.00
C HIS A 64 -4.02 3.33 1.76
N SER A 65 -3.03 3.17 0.88
CA SER A 65 -3.01 3.87 -0.42
C SER A 65 -4.19 3.51 -1.31
N TRP A 66 -4.83 2.38 -1.03
CA TRP A 66 -5.99 1.87 -1.75
C TRP A 66 -7.34 2.23 -1.08
N ASP A 67 -7.36 2.99 -0.01
CA ASP A 67 -8.57 3.19 0.83
C ASP A 67 -9.78 3.71 0.03
N LEU A 68 -9.60 4.71 -0.83
CA LEU A 68 -10.70 5.24 -1.66
C LEU A 68 -11.18 4.23 -2.71
N VAL A 69 -10.27 3.47 -3.30
CA VAL A 69 -10.59 2.38 -4.24
C VAL A 69 -11.31 1.24 -3.52
N SER A 70 -10.79 0.84 -2.36
CA SER A 70 -11.37 -0.21 -1.52
C SER A 70 -12.77 0.14 -1.07
N LEU A 71 -12.97 1.39 -0.62
CA LEU A 71 -14.27 1.93 -0.21
C LEU A 71 -15.35 1.74 -1.29
N HIS A 72 -14.99 2.04 -2.53
CA HIS A 72 -15.91 1.89 -3.67
C HIS A 72 -16.13 0.42 -4.05
N LEU A 73 -15.06 -0.33 -4.23
CA LEU A 73 -15.14 -1.71 -4.72
C LEU A 73 -15.74 -2.68 -3.69
N ALA A 74 -15.62 -2.39 -2.41
CA ALA A 74 -16.15 -3.22 -1.32
C ALA A 74 -17.67 -3.37 -1.33
N GLN A 75 -18.40 -2.57 -2.12
CA GLN A 75 -19.83 -2.76 -2.35
C GLN A 75 -20.15 -4.10 -3.06
N LYS A 76 -19.20 -4.64 -3.83
CA LYS A 76 -19.39 -5.83 -4.67
C LYS A 76 -18.32 -6.89 -4.50
N TYR A 77 -17.18 -6.54 -3.89
CA TYR A 77 -16.01 -7.39 -3.80
C TYR A 77 -15.50 -7.50 -2.37
N ARG A 78 -14.88 -8.62 -2.06
CA ARG A 78 -14.01 -8.77 -0.89
C ARG A 78 -12.63 -8.20 -1.26
N ILE A 79 -12.25 -7.11 -0.64
CA ILE A 79 -11.00 -6.44 -0.92
C ILE A 79 -9.96 -6.83 0.14
N ILE A 80 -8.81 -7.29 -0.32
CA ILE A 80 -7.65 -7.58 0.51
C ILE A 80 -6.51 -6.66 0.06
N ALA A 81 -6.20 -5.65 0.85
CA ALA A 81 -5.08 -4.73 0.60
C ALA A 81 -3.90 -5.13 1.49
N LEU A 82 -2.83 -5.61 0.88
CA LEU A 82 -1.65 -6.11 1.57
C LEU A 82 -0.64 -4.99 1.80
N ASP A 83 -0.15 -4.84 3.03
CA ASP A 83 1.15 -4.20 3.28
C ASP A 83 2.25 -5.16 2.84
N GLN A 84 2.88 -4.89 1.69
CA GLN A 84 3.93 -5.76 1.18
C GLN A 84 5.16 -5.70 2.09
N ARG A 85 6.05 -6.70 2.03
CA ARG A 85 7.23 -6.77 2.91
C ARG A 85 7.98 -5.44 2.97
N GLY A 86 8.37 -5.03 4.16
CA GLY A 86 9.11 -3.81 4.41
C GLY A 86 8.32 -2.52 4.32
N HIS A 87 6.98 -2.59 4.19
CA HIS A 87 6.09 -1.45 4.04
C HIS A 87 4.97 -1.48 5.07
N GLY A 88 4.42 -0.31 5.36
CA GLY A 88 3.30 -0.15 6.30
C GLY A 88 3.58 -0.82 7.64
N ASP A 89 2.64 -1.62 8.11
CA ASP A 89 2.74 -2.35 9.37
C ASP A 89 3.23 -3.79 9.20
N SER A 90 3.67 -4.19 8.00
CA SER A 90 4.35 -5.45 7.76
C SER A 90 5.82 -5.42 8.18
N GLU A 91 6.37 -6.58 8.51
CA GLU A 91 7.74 -6.73 8.98
C GLU A 91 8.78 -6.38 7.89
N TRP A 92 9.89 -5.78 8.27
CA TRP A 92 11.03 -5.58 7.39
C TRP A 92 11.71 -6.92 7.08
N ALA A 93 12.25 -7.05 5.86
CA ALA A 93 12.98 -8.25 5.49
C ALA A 93 14.26 -8.38 6.32
N ARG A 94 14.41 -9.50 7.05
CA ARG A 94 15.59 -9.77 7.87
C ARG A 94 16.86 -9.90 7.04
N ASN A 95 16.73 -10.47 5.83
CA ASN A 95 17.82 -10.64 4.86
C ASN A 95 17.93 -9.49 3.84
N GLY A 96 17.09 -8.45 3.97
CA GLY A 96 17.08 -7.31 3.04
C GLY A 96 16.60 -7.60 1.63
N ASP A 97 16.06 -8.79 1.35
CA ASP A 97 15.58 -9.15 0.01
C ASP A 97 14.21 -8.54 -0.29
N TYR A 98 14.21 -7.58 -1.20
CA TYR A 98 13.03 -6.89 -1.74
C TYR A 98 12.89 -7.09 -3.26
N SER A 99 13.44 -8.19 -3.79
CA SER A 99 13.27 -8.53 -5.20
C SER A 99 11.81 -8.78 -5.55
N ASN A 100 11.42 -8.45 -6.78
CA ASN A 100 10.06 -8.72 -7.27
C ASN A 100 9.70 -10.20 -7.18
N HIS A 101 10.68 -11.08 -7.37
CA HIS A 101 10.50 -12.54 -7.22
C HIS A 101 10.10 -12.90 -5.79
N THR A 102 10.85 -12.44 -4.80
CA THR A 102 10.57 -12.74 -3.39
C THR A 102 9.25 -12.12 -2.93
N MET A 103 8.94 -10.89 -3.36
CA MET A 103 7.67 -10.24 -3.05
C MET A 103 6.47 -10.93 -3.72
N ALA A 104 6.65 -11.48 -4.91
CA ALA A 104 5.63 -12.31 -5.57
C ALA A 104 5.39 -13.63 -4.82
N LEU A 105 6.45 -14.29 -4.33
CA LEU A 105 6.32 -15.48 -3.49
C LEU A 105 5.64 -15.16 -2.14
N ASP A 106 5.85 -13.97 -1.57
CA ASP A 106 5.11 -13.52 -0.39
C ASP A 106 3.61 -13.40 -0.68
N ALA A 107 3.26 -12.74 -1.79
CA ALA A 107 1.86 -12.59 -2.18
C ALA A 107 1.19 -13.94 -2.42
N GLN A 108 1.87 -14.88 -3.07
CA GLN A 108 1.37 -16.24 -3.28
C GLN A 108 1.14 -16.97 -1.94
N ALA A 109 2.14 -16.98 -1.06
CA ALA A 109 2.03 -17.64 0.25
C ALA A 109 0.97 -16.96 1.13
N PHE A 110 0.85 -15.63 1.07
CA PHE A 110 -0.15 -14.86 1.77
C PHE A 110 -1.55 -15.24 1.33
N THR A 111 -1.83 -15.24 0.03
CA THR A 111 -3.15 -15.58 -0.51
C THR A 111 -3.56 -17.01 -0.21
N GLN A 112 -2.62 -17.95 -0.24
CA GLN A 112 -2.84 -19.33 0.18
C GLN A 112 -3.19 -19.43 1.67
N ALA A 113 -2.47 -18.70 2.52
CA ALA A 113 -2.68 -18.72 3.97
C ALA A 113 -4.06 -18.17 4.39
N ILE A 114 -4.60 -17.18 3.68
CA ILE A 114 -5.93 -16.61 3.98
C ILE A 114 -7.06 -17.22 3.13
N GLY A 115 -6.77 -18.26 2.34
CA GLY A 115 -7.75 -18.96 1.52
C GLY A 115 -8.35 -18.07 0.40
N LEU A 116 -7.55 -17.23 -0.24
CA LEU A 116 -8.00 -16.37 -1.32
C LEU A 116 -7.90 -17.11 -2.65
N GLU A 117 -9.02 -17.56 -3.18
CA GLU A 117 -9.09 -18.36 -4.41
C GLU A 117 -9.38 -17.50 -5.64
N ASN A 118 -8.60 -17.68 -6.70
CA ASN A 118 -8.79 -17.03 -8.00
C ASN A 118 -9.09 -15.51 -7.92
N PRO A 119 -8.29 -14.70 -7.23
CA PRO A 119 -8.57 -13.28 -7.08
C PRO A 119 -8.35 -12.53 -8.39
N ILE A 120 -9.03 -11.39 -8.53
CA ILE A 120 -8.53 -10.31 -9.36
C ILE A 120 -7.34 -9.72 -8.62
N ILE A 121 -6.20 -9.50 -9.29
CA ILE A 121 -5.03 -8.86 -8.69
C ILE A 121 -4.84 -7.48 -9.32
N MET A 122 -4.85 -6.46 -8.49
CA MET A 122 -4.61 -5.08 -8.91
C MET A 122 -3.30 -4.60 -8.28
N GLY A 123 -2.33 -4.24 -9.11
CA GLY A 123 -1.01 -3.79 -8.67
C GLY A 123 -0.63 -2.44 -9.24
N HIS A 124 -0.16 -1.54 -8.36
CA HIS A 124 0.35 -0.22 -8.72
C HIS A 124 1.87 -0.18 -8.64
N SER A 125 2.53 0.31 -9.70
CA SER A 125 3.99 0.53 -9.74
C SER A 125 4.79 -0.72 -9.30
N MET A 126 5.48 -0.70 -8.16
CA MET A 126 6.15 -1.86 -7.57
C MET A 126 5.20 -3.05 -7.44
N GLY A 127 4.00 -2.84 -6.89
CA GLY A 127 2.97 -3.87 -6.79
C GLY A 127 2.52 -4.42 -8.14
N GLY A 128 2.52 -3.59 -9.19
CA GLY A 128 2.27 -4.03 -10.57
C GLY A 128 3.36 -4.98 -11.09
N ARG A 129 4.64 -4.68 -10.84
CA ARG A 129 5.75 -5.59 -11.18
C ARG A 129 5.67 -6.90 -10.40
N ASN A 130 5.30 -6.84 -9.12
CA ASN A 130 5.11 -8.03 -8.30
C ASN A 130 3.94 -8.87 -8.82
N THR A 131 2.85 -8.24 -9.27
CA THR A 131 1.71 -8.90 -9.92
C THR A 131 2.13 -9.63 -11.20
N LEU A 132 2.89 -8.97 -12.07
CA LEU A 132 3.42 -9.59 -13.30
C LEU A 132 4.34 -10.79 -12.98
N MET A 133 5.19 -10.66 -11.96
CA MET A 133 6.05 -11.77 -11.52
C MET A 133 5.23 -12.92 -10.94
N LEU A 134 4.22 -12.66 -10.12
CA LEU A 134 3.32 -13.68 -9.59
C LEU A 134 2.61 -14.45 -10.73
N THR A 135 2.12 -13.73 -11.73
CA THR A 135 1.48 -14.33 -12.91
C THR A 135 2.47 -15.18 -13.72
N ARG A 136 3.74 -14.77 -13.77
CA ARG A 136 4.79 -15.56 -14.41
C ARG A 136 5.08 -16.87 -13.65
N LEU A 137 5.01 -16.84 -12.33
CA LEU A 137 5.21 -18.02 -11.48
C LEU A 137 4.02 -18.99 -11.55
N ASP A 138 2.80 -18.45 -11.58
CA ASP A 138 1.57 -19.22 -11.70
C ASP A 138 0.56 -18.48 -12.59
N PRO A 139 0.57 -18.73 -13.91
CA PRO A 139 -0.33 -18.08 -14.86
C PRO A 139 -1.82 -18.39 -14.64
N SER A 140 -2.12 -19.48 -13.96
CA SER A 140 -3.49 -19.94 -13.72
C SER A 140 -4.12 -19.32 -12.48
N TYR A 141 -3.31 -18.74 -11.58
CA TYR A 141 -3.76 -18.29 -10.29
C TYR A 141 -4.68 -17.05 -10.35
N PRO A 142 -4.32 -15.95 -11.04
CA PRO A 142 -5.20 -14.78 -11.08
C PRO A 142 -6.37 -14.99 -12.05
N ARG A 143 -7.56 -14.62 -11.59
CA ARG A 143 -8.74 -14.55 -12.46
C ARG A 143 -8.63 -13.45 -13.51
N ALA A 144 -8.07 -12.31 -13.11
CA ALA A 144 -7.80 -11.15 -13.97
C ALA A 144 -6.71 -10.27 -13.34
N LEU A 145 -6.10 -9.43 -14.16
CA LEU A 145 -5.07 -8.48 -13.73
C LEU A 145 -5.48 -7.06 -14.04
N VAL A 146 -5.19 -6.14 -13.11
CA VAL A 146 -5.26 -4.70 -13.33
C VAL A 146 -3.89 -4.12 -12.98
N ILE A 147 -3.19 -3.63 -13.97
CA ILE A 147 -1.85 -3.05 -13.81
C ILE A 147 -1.98 -1.53 -13.89
N VAL A 148 -1.57 -0.83 -12.82
CA VAL A 148 -1.70 0.61 -12.69
C VAL A 148 -0.31 1.25 -12.68
N ASP A 149 -0.09 2.17 -13.63
CA ASP A 149 1.09 3.04 -13.71
C ASP A 149 2.43 2.29 -13.69
N VAL A 150 2.52 1.21 -14.47
CA VAL A 150 3.78 0.52 -14.72
C VAL A 150 3.77 -0.16 -16.08
N GLY A 151 4.89 -0.03 -16.80
CA GLY A 151 5.18 -0.79 -18.01
C GLY A 151 6.19 -1.91 -17.77
N PRO A 152 6.46 -2.75 -18.77
CA PRO A 152 7.49 -3.78 -18.70
C PRO A 152 8.90 -3.18 -18.52
N GLU A 153 9.09 -1.96 -18.99
CA GLU A 153 10.33 -1.20 -18.84
C GLU A 153 10.09 0.08 -18.04
N THR A 154 11.06 0.45 -17.21
CA THR A 154 10.98 1.67 -16.38
C THR A 154 11.95 2.71 -16.91
N MET A 155 11.46 3.90 -17.21
CA MET A 155 12.33 5.02 -17.61
C MET A 155 13.21 5.45 -16.43
N GLU A 156 14.52 5.57 -16.68
CA GLU A 156 15.51 5.96 -15.66
C GLU A 156 15.22 7.33 -15.04
N ALA A 157 14.80 8.29 -15.84
CA ALA A 157 14.44 9.63 -15.38
C ALA A 157 13.30 9.60 -14.34
N GLY A 158 12.24 8.82 -14.59
CA GLY A 158 11.14 8.67 -13.64
C GLY A 158 11.58 8.02 -12.33
N ARG A 159 12.41 6.97 -12.39
CA ARG A 159 12.98 6.33 -11.18
C ARG A 159 13.80 7.30 -10.35
N LYS A 160 14.63 8.13 -11.00
CA LYS A 160 15.47 9.13 -10.32
C LYS A 160 14.62 10.18 -9.61
N THR A 161 13.56 10.68 -10.24
CA THR A 161 12.64 11.66 -9.65
C THR A 161 11.97 11.09 -8.41
N ILE A 162 11.42 9.87 -8.49
CA ILE A 162 10.78 9.19 -7.36
C ILE A 162 11.80 8.93 -6.24
N SER A 163 12.98 8.43 -6.57
CA SER A 163 14.03 8.17 -5.58
C SER A 163 14.47 9.44 -4.84
N ASN A 164 14.59 10.57 -5.53
CA ASN A 164 14.93 11.83 -4.90
C ASN A 164 13.82 12.31 -3.96
N PHE A 165 12.55 12.20 -4.38
CA PHE A 165 11.41 12.55 -3.53
C PHE A 165 11.39 11.69 -2.26
N VAL A 166 11.59 10.38 -2.37
CA VAL A 166 11.62 9.45 -1.25
C VAL A 166 12.75 9.79 -0.28
N LYS A 167 13.97 10.00 -0.78
CA LYS A 167 15.12 10.37 0.05
C LYS A 167 14.91 11.69 0.78
N LYS A 168 14.33 12.68 0.11
CA LYS A 168 14.00 13.99 0.70
C LYS A 168 12.99 13.85 1.87
N ASN A 169 12.10 12.87 1.79
CA ASN A 169 10.99 12.70 2.72
C ASN A 169 11.12 11.48 3.65
N GLU A 170 12.31 10.87 3.73
CA GLU A 170 12.55 9.74 4.64
C GLU A 170 12.41 10.16 6.12
N ILE A 171 12.93 11.34 6.46
CA ILE A 171 12.77 11.98 7.76
C ILE A 171 12.40 13.43 7.53
N PHE A 172 11.36 13.94 8.20
CA PHE A 172 10.96 15.33 8.13
C PHE A 172 10.57 15.88 9.51
N ASP A 173 10.65 17.20 9.67
CA ASP A 173 10.56 17.86 10.97
C ASP A 173 9.12 17.89 11.49
N ASP A 174 8.17 18.22 10.62
CA ASP A 174 6.76 18.39 10.98
C ASP A 174 5.83 18.13 9.78
N LEU A 175 4.54 18.06 10.03
CA LEU A 175 3.52 17.86 9.02
C LEU A 175 3.55 18.91 7.91
N GLU A 176 3.77 20.18 8.26
CA GLU A 176 3.79 21.28 7.27
C GLU A 176 4.97 21.14 6.31
N HIS A 177 6.12 20.68 6.80
CA HIS A 177 7.27 20.36 5.95
C HIS A 177 6.91 19.28 4.93
N PHE A 178 6.25 18.21 5.36
CA PHE A 178 5.82 17.13 4.47
C PHE A 178 4.76 17.60 3.46
N VAL A 179 3.77 18.38 3.91
CA VAL A 179 2.73 18.94 3.04
C VAL A 179 3.35 19.80 1.92
N ARG A 180 4.31 20.67 2.25
CA ARG A 180 5.02 21.47 1.24
C ARG A 180 5.73 20.58 0.22
N ASN A 181 6.48 19.59 0.68
CA ASN A 181 7.23 18.70 -0.21
C ASN A 181 6.32 17.87 -1.13
N VAL A 182 5.18 17.38 -0.60
CA VAL A 182 4.22 16.63 -1.42
C VAL A 182 3.57 17.52 -2.46
N ARG A 183 3.19 18.76 -2.10
CA ARG A 183 2.57 19.70 -3.04
C ARG A 183 3.50 20.22 -4.12
N GLU A 184 4.81 20.28 -3.84
CA GLU A 184 5.82 20.55 -4.89
C GLU A 184 5.86 19.42 -5.93
N TYR A 185 5.64 18.17 -5.50
CA TYR A 185 5.66 16.99 -6.36
C TYR A 185 4.31 16.73 -7.03
N ASP A 186 3.20 16.89 -6.26
CA ASP A 186 1.83 16.66 -6.69
C ASP A 186 0.92 17.77 -6.12
N PRO A 187 0.72 18.88 -6.88
CA PRO A 187 -0.05 20.01 -6.40
C PRO A 187 -1.56 19.74 -6.26
N TYR A 188 -2.06 18.66 -6.86
CA TYR A 188 -3.48 18.31 -6.85
C TYR A 188 -3.91 17.52 -5.62
N ARG A 189 -2.96 17.03 -4.83
CA ARG A 189 -3.26 16.22 -3.65
C ARG A 189 -3.82 17.07 -2.52
N SER A 190 -4.99 16.68 -1.98
CA SER A 190 -5.62 17.40 -0.88
C SER A 190 -4.81 17.28 0.41
N ARG A 191 -4.97 18.26 1.32
CA ARG A 191 -4.30 18.25 2.63
C ARG A 191 -4.72 17.01 3.45
N GLU A 192 -6.01 16.71 3.47
CA GLU A 192 -6.57 15.57 4.20
C GLU A 192 -5.97 14.25 3.74
N HIS A 193 -5.77 14.08 2.43
CA HIS A 193 -5.09 12.92 1.87
C HIS A 193 -3.64 12.84 2.32
N ILE A 194 -2.91 13.96 2.34
CA ILE A 194 -1.52 14.03 2.80
C ILE A 194 -1.43 13.68 4.28
N GLU A 195 -2.33 14.19 5.12
CA GLU A 195 -2.40 13.89 6.55
C GLU A 195 -2.64 12.39 6.80
N ARG A 196 -3.57 11.77 6.06
CA ARG A 196 -3.77 10.31 6.13
C ARG A 196 -2.53 9.54 5.69
N THR A 197 -1.83 10.00 4.65
CA THR A 197 -0.56 9.38 4.21
C THR A 197 0.49 9.41 5.33
N VAL A 198 0.67 10.54 6.00
CA VAL A 198 1.59 10.65 7.15
C VAL A 198 1.19 9.66 8.24
N LYS A 199 -0.09 9.64 8.59
CA LYS A 199 -0.60 8.78 9.65
C LYS A 199 -0.31 7.29 9.40
N TYR A 200 -0.52 6.81 8.18
CA TYR A 200 -0.40 5.40 7.87
C TYR A 200 1.02 4.97 7.45
N ASN A 201 1.79 5.85 6.85
CA ASN A 201 3.08 5.51 6.27
C ASN A 201 4.27 6.00 7.12
N MET A 202 4.03 6.78 8.16
CA MET A 202 5.08 7.38 8.97
C MET A 202 4.93 7.04 10.45
N LEU A 203 6.04 7.10 11.17
CA LEU A 203 6.10 6.99 12.63
C LEU A 203 6.66 8.29 13.19
N GLN A 204 6.06 8.80 14.26
CA GLN A 204 6.62 9.94 14.99
C GLN A 204 7.68 9.44 15.96
N ARG A 205 8.84 10.08 15.90
CA ARG A 205 9.97 9.83 16.80
C ARG A 205 9.81 10.60 18.12
N PRO A 206 10.52 10.20 19.19
CA PRO A 206 10.50 10.94 20.47
C PRO A 206 10.98 12.40 20.35
N ASP A 207 11.80 12.73 19.34
CA ASP A 207 12.25 14.11 19.04
C ASP A 207 11.22 14.94 18.26
N GLY A 208 10.02 14.39 18.03
CA GLY A 208 8.92 15.03 17.31
C GLY A 208 8.98 14.88 15.79
N LYS A 209 10.10 14.44 15.23
CA LYS A 209 10.26 14.22 13.79
C LYS A 209 9.52 12.97 13.33
N PHE A 210 9.24 12.90 12.03
CA PHE A 210 8.61 11.76 11.39
C PHE A 210 9.63 10.95 10.58
N ILE A 211 9.49 9.62 10.59
CA ILE A 211 10.28 8.69 9.79
C ILE A 211 9.37 7.70 9.08
N SER A 212 9.74 7.32 7.85
CA SER A 212 8.98 6.33 7.07
C SER A 212 8.94 4.97 7.77
N LYS A 213 7.78 4.30 7.74
CA LYS A 213 7.63 2.89 8.11
C LYS A 213 8.33 1.94 7.12
N CYS A 214 8.53 2.39 5.86
CA CYS A 214 9.21 1.61 4.84
C CYS A 214 10.67 1.39 5.20
N ASP A 215 11.20 0.19 4.90
CA ASP A 215 12.59 -0.16 5.17
C ASP A 215 13.54 0.73 4.34
N TYR A 216 14.18 1.67 5.02
CA TYR A 216 15.08 2.65 4.42
C TYR A 216 16.51 2.12 4.15
N ARG A 217 16.88 0.99 4.74
CA ARG A 217 18.25 0.44 4.63
C ARG A 217 18.66 0.22 3.19
N ARG A 218 17.72 -0.20 2.32
CA ARG A 218 17.93 -0.37 0.89
C ARG A 218 18.34 0.95 0.21
N TRP A 219 17.71 2.05 0.59
CA TRP A 219 17.95 3.36 -0.02
C TRP A 219 19.24 4.01 0.47
N ARG A 220 19.71 3.61 1.65
CA ARG A 220 21.01 4.02 2.21
C ARG A 220 22.16 3.14 1.76
N GLY A 221 21.90 2.07 1.02
CA GLY A 221 22.91 1.10 0.63
C GLY A 221 23.41 0.22 1.77
N GLU A 222 22.66 0.13 2.86
CA GLU A 222 22.99 -0.71 4.03
C GLU A 222 22.65 -2.18 3.78
N ILE A 223 21.80 -2.45 2.79
CA ILE A 223 21.43 -3.77 2.28
C ILE A 223 21.39 -3.74 0.75
N GLN A 224 21.69 -4.88 0.10
CA GLN A 224 21.69 -5.02 -1.36
C GLN A 224 20.33 -5.36 -1.92
#